data_6212ba4d43bbbc9f08ad942a4a8a4cd1
#
_entry.id   6212ba4d43bbbc9f08ad942a4a8a4cd1
#
_cell.length_a   1.000
_cell.length_b   1.000
_cell.length_c   1.000
_cell.angle_alpha   90.00
_cell.angle_beta   90.00
_cell.angle_gamma   90.00
#
_symmetry.space_group_name_H-M   'P 1'
#
loop_
_entity.id
_entity.type
_entity.pdbx_description
1 polymer ?
#
loop_
_entity_poly.entity_id
_entity_poly.type
_entity_poly.pdbx_seq_one_letter_code
_entity_poly.pdbx_strand_id
1 'polypeptide(L)'
;MSLLYPLPTNVARGTFVSDNVELLRSCGYEVKVVNPLPRMLKYQETRRSTLTGVAKAPKYFEHGEVEVFAPRFWGLPGNPYPSITLRSMRKIARKVAMWLGDWQPDAIVCHTIWPVAELASRLAKQWNVPWLAVVHGHDFDVGLLNPNTSNQILRLAKGASQLVTVSQRLDDIAESKEVENHGVIRCHTAVEDE
;
A
#
# COMPACT_ATOMS: atom_id res chain seq x y z
N MET A 1 -2.91 1.00 4.66
CA MET A 1 -3.08 1.47 3.27
C MET A 1 -2.41 0.52 2.32
N SER A 2 -3.02 0.17 1.18
CA SER A 2 -2.43 -0.77 0.22
C SER A 2 -2.98 -0.55 -1.18
N LEU A 3 -2.17 -0.83 -2.22
CA LEU A 3 -2.69 -0.97 -3.59
C LEU A 3 -3.37 -2.33 -3.81
N LEU A 4 -3.03 -3.33 -3.00
CA LEU A 4 -3.55 -4.68 -3.08
C LEU A 4 -4.38 -4.97 -1.83
N TYR A 5 -5.66 -5.18 -2.00
CA TYR A 5 -6.60 -5.59 -0.96
C TYR A 5 -7.78 -6.31 -1.63
N PRO A 6 -8.43 -7.27 -0.99
CA PRO A 6 -9.60 -7.93 -1.55
C PRO A 6 -10.66 -6.94 -2.01
N LEU A 7 -11.31 -7.25 -3.12
CA LEU A 7 -12.39 -6.46 -3.67
C LEU A 7 -13.67 -7.33 -3.74
N PRO A 8 -14.87 -6.77 -3.59
CA PRO A 8 -16.10 -7.53 -3.83
C PRO A 8 -16.16 -8.18 -5.22
N THR A 9 -15.43 -7.61 -6.17
CA THR A 9 -15.29 -8.07 -7.55
C THR A 9 -14.11 -9.02 -7.77
N ASN A 10 -13.22 -9.20 -6.77
CA ASN A 10 -12.07 -10.11 -6.80
C ASN A 10 -11.55 -10.34 -5.37
N VAL A 11 -12.09 -11.35 -4.70
CA VAL A 11 -11.77 -11.67 -3.30
C VAL A 11 -10.36 -12.24 -3.11
N ALA A 12 -9.78 -12.84 -4.14
CA ALA A 12 -8.43 -13.41 -4.08
C ALA A 12 -7.31 -12.36 -4.18
N ARG A 13 -7.66 -11.09 -4.44
CA ARG A 13 -6.69 -10.02 -4.62
C ARG A 13 -6.12 -9.55 -3.27
N GLY A 14 -4.80 -9.68 -3.09
CA GLY A 14 -4.11 -9.10 -1.93
C GLY A 14 -4.53 -9.69 -0.59
N THR A 15 -4.82 -10.99 -0.52
CA THR A 15 -5.23 -11.70 0.70
C THR A 15 -4.21 -11.54 1.83
N PHE A 16 -2.91 -11.53 1.51
CA PHE A 16 -1.86 -11.30 2.51
C PHE A 16 -2.00 -9.96 3.25
N VAL A 17 -2.64 -8.95 2.64
CA VAL A 17 -2.92 -7.67 3.33
C VAL A 17 -4.16 -7.81 4.21
N SER A 18 -5.20 -8.53 3.77
CA SER A 18 -6.36 -8.78 4.62
C SER A 18 -6.00 -9.62 5.84
N ASP A 19 -5.11 -10.61 5.68
CA ASP A 19 -4.65 -11.44 6.80
C ASP A 19 -3.90 -10.60 7.86
N ASN A 20 -3.07 -9.64 7.42
CA ASN A 20 -2.45 -8.68 8.33
C ASN A 20 -3.47 -7.76 9.02
N VAL A 21 -4.52 -7.35 8.32
CA VAL A 21 -5.60 -6.55 8.91
C VAL A 21 -6.35 -7.35 9.96
N GLU A 22 -6.69 -8.61 9.69
CA GLU A 22 -7.35 -9.49 10.66
C GLU A 22 -6.46 -9.76 11.87
N LEU A 23 -5.15 -9.95 11.67
CA LEU A 23 -4.20 -10.11 12.78
C LEU A 23 -4.18 -8.85 13.66
N LEU A 24 -4.13 -7.66 13.11
CA LEU A 24 -4.17 -6.42 13.88
C LEU A 24 -5.48 -6.31 14.67
N ARG A 25 -6.62 -6.65 14.06
CA ARG A 25 -7.91 -6.65 14.73
C ARG A 25 -7.99 -7.67 15.86
N SER A 26 -7.44 -8.87 15.67
CA SER A 26 -7.37 -9.88 16.74
C SER A 26 -6.53 -9.42 17.93
N CYS A 27 -5.58 -8.51 17.70
CA CYS A 27 -4.80 -7.85 18.75
C CYS A 27 -5.53 -6.64 19.38
N GLY A 28 -6.79 -6.37 19.02
CA GLY A 28 -7.63 -5.32 19.61
C GLY A 28 -7.51 -3.95 18.93
N TYR A 29 -6.84 -3.84 17.78
CA TYR A 29 -6.76 -2.59 17.05
C TYR A 29 -8.01 -2.35 16.18
N GLU A 30 -8.52 -1.12 16.21
CA GLU A 30 -9.50 -0.66 15.21
C GLU A 30 -8.77 -0.35 13.89
N VAL A 31 -9.19 -0.96 12.80
CA VAL A 31 -8.52 -0.83 11.50
C VAL A 31 -9.48 -0.34 10.43
N LYS A 32 -9.11 0.72 9.73
CA LYS A 32 -9.76 1.19 8.49
C LYS A 32 -8.82 1.06 7.31
N VAL A 33 -9.34 0.59 6.18
CA VAL A 33 -8.52 0.31 5.00
C VAL A 33 -8.71 1.36 3.92
N VAL A 34 -7.60 1.91 3.43
CA VAL A 34 -7.58 2.73 2.21
C VAL A 34 -6.88 1.95 1.11
N ASN A 35 -7.63 1.61 0.04
CA ASN A 35 -7.15 0.86 -1.11
C ASN A 35 -7.26 1.69 -2.40
N PRO A 36 -6.31 2.60 -2.70
CA PRO A 36 -6.36 3.39 -3.91
C PRO A 36 -6.31 2.48 -5.15
N LEU A 37 -7.23 2.67 -6.09
CA LEU A 37 -7.31 1.89 -7.31
C LEU A 37 -7.00 2.74 -8.53
N PRO A 38 -6.28 2.24 -9.54
CA PRO A 38 -6.05 2.98 -10.77
C PRO A 38 -7.36 3.23 -11.52
N ARG A 39 -7.47 4.38 -12.17
CA ARG A 39 -8.51 4.61 -13.17
C ARG A 39 -8.19 3.77 -14.39
N MET A 40 -9.08 2.88 -14.76
CA MET A 40 -8.90 1.99 -15.90
C MET A 40 -10.23 1.62 -16.54
N LEU A 41 -10.17 1.20 -17.79
CA LEU A 41 -11.30 0.64 -18.52
C LEU A 41 -11.31 -0.88 -18.37
N LYS A 42 -12.48 -1.50 -18.46
CA LYS A 42 -12.67 -2.94 -18.23
C LYS A 42 -11.72 -3.82 -19.08
N TYR A 43 -11.47 -3.46 -20.34
CA TYR A 43 -10.59 -4.24 -21.22
C TYR A 43 -9.12 -4.25 -20.76
N GLN A 44 -8.71 -3.33 -19.88
CA GLN A 44 -7.34 -3.26 -19.36
C GLN A 44 -7.12 -4.27 -18.20
N GLU A 45 -8.18 -4.81 -17.63
CA GLU A 45 -8.11 -5.80 -16.53
C GLU A 45 -7.45 -7.11 -16.95
N THR A 46 -7.54 -7.48 -18.24
CA THR A 46 -6.95 -8.70 -18.78
C THR A 46 -5.43 -8.74 -18.76
N ARG A 47 -4.78 -7.59 -18.57
CA ARG A 47 -3.32 -7.48 -18.63
C ARG A 47 -2.60 -8.11 -17.44
N ARG A 48 -3.24 -8.15 -16.25
CA ARG A 48 -2.68 -8.71 -15.01
C ARG A 48 -3.81 -9.19 -14.12
N SER A 49 -3.64 -10.34 -13.48
CA SER A 49 -4.61 -10.89 -12.52
C SER A 49 -4.93 -9.93 -11.37
N THR A 50 -3.95 -9.17 -10.90
CA THR A 50 -4.11 -8.17 -9.85
C THR A 50 -5.01 -6.99 -10.25
N LEU A 51 -5.30 -6.81 -11.54
CA LEU A 51 -6.18 -5.77 -12.07
C LEU A 51 -7.62 -6.26 -12.31
N THR A 52 -7.85 -7.57 -12.24
CA THR A 52 -9.19 -8.16 -12.44
C THR A 52 -10.16 -7.59 -11.40
N GLY A 53 -11.34 -7.14 -11.86
CA GLY A 53 -12.38 -6.57 -11.02
C GLY A 53 -12.20 -5.11 -10.62
N VAL A 54 -11.03 -4.52 -10.88
CA VAL A 54 -10.71 -3.15 -10.45
C VAL A 54 -11.63 -2.10 -11.09
N ALA A 55 -11.94 -2.21 -12.39
CA ALA A 55 -12.73 -1.20 -13.10
C ALA A 55 -14.15 -1.03 -12.48
N LYS A 56 -14.73 -2.12 -11.99
CA LYS A 56 -16.09 -2.17 -11.44
C LYS A 56 -16.14 -2.11 -9.91
N ALA A 57 -14.98 -2.18 -9.22
CA ALA A 57 -14.94 -2.18 -7.77
C ALA A 57 -15.63 -0.92 -7.20
N PRO A 58 -16.46 -1.05 -6.18
CA PRO A 58 -17.11 0.09 -5.52
C PRO A 58 -16.08 1.00 -4.85
N LYS A 59 -16.47 2.25 -4.63
CA LYS A 59 -15.61 3.25 -3.97
C LYS A 59 -15.57 3.05 -2.46
N TYR A 60 -16.64 2.54 -1.88
CA TYR A 60 -16.81 2.22 -0.47
C TYR A 60 -17.41 0.83 -0.38
N PHE A 61 -16.88 0.02 0.51
CA PHE A 61 -17.40 -1.32 0.80
C PHE A 61 -16.86 -1.80 2.15
N GLU A 62 -17.43 -2.89 2.63
CA GLU A 62 -16.94 -3.62 3.79
C GLU A 62 -16.32 -4.94 3.37
N HIS A 63 -15.26 -5.33 4.03
CA HIS A 63 -14.64 -6.66 3.92
C HIS A 63 -14.58 -7.27 5.32
N GLY A 64 -15.48 -8.23 5.59
CA GLY A 64 -15.81 -8.58 6.97
C GLY A 64 -16.37 -7.36 7.69
N GLU A 65 -15.82 -7.04 8.85
CA GLU A 65 -16.17 -5.86 9.64
C GLU A 65 -15.26 -4.65 9.38
N VAL A 66 -14.46 -4.70 8.32
CA VAL A 66 -13.48 -3.65 7.99
C VAL A 66 -14.04 -2.70 6.94
N GLU A 67 -14.15 -1.43 7.28
CA GLU A 67 -14.49 -0.38 6.34
C GLU A 67 -13.36 -0.14 5.34
N VAL A 68 -13.68 -0.18 4.04
CA VAL A 68 -12.72 0.02 2.96
C VAL A 68 -13.10 1.21 2.10
N PHE A 69 -12.19 2.16 1.98
CA PHE A 69 -12.27 3.26 1.03
C PHE A 69 -11.33 3.02 -0.15
N ALA A 70 -11.88 2.88 -1.36
CA ALA A 70 -11.14 2.59 -2.60
C ALA A 70 -11.18 3.76 -3.59
N PRO A 71 -10.51 4.88 -3.29
CA PRO A 71 -10.49 6.05 -4.17
C PRO A 71 -9.73 5.76 -5.46
N ARG A 72 -10.13 6.42 -6.55
CA ARG A 72 -9.48 6.28 -7.86
C ARG A 72 -8.36 7.29 -8.06
N PHE A 73 -7.20 6.82 -8.53
CA PHE A 73 -6.08 7.66 -8.90
C PHE A 73 -5.75 7.57 -10.41
N TRP A 74 -5.06 8.58 -10.90
CA TRP A 74 -4.47 8.58 -12.23
C TRP A 74 -3.03 8.11 -12.16
N GLY A 75 -2.70 7.12 -12.97
CA GLY A 75 -1.36 6.60 -13.16
C GLY A 75 -1.30 5.90 -14.52
N LEU A 76 -0.16 6.03 -15.20
CA LEU A 76 0.06 5.38 -16.48
C LEU A 76 0.89 4.12 -16.29
N PRO A 77 0.62 3.04 -17.04
CA PRO A 77 1.45 1.84 -17.03
C PRO A 77 2.92 2.19 -17.28
N GLY A 78 3.85 1.55 -16.51
CA GLY A 78 5.28 1.83 -16.61
C GLY A 78 5.73 3.14 -15.96
N ASN A 79 4.81 3.94 -15.43
CA ASN A 79 5.10 5.23 -14.77
C ASN A 79 5.99 6.20 -15.57
N PRO A 80 5.70 6.45 -16.85
CA PRO A 80 6.51 7.39 -17.63
C PRO A 80 6.45 8.82 -17.08
N TYR A 81 5.38 9.15 -16.34
CA TYR A 81 5.16 10.46 -15.70
C TYR A 81 4.78 10.29 -14.23
N PRO A 82 5.73 9.99 -13.33
CA PRO A 82 5.44 9.76 -11.91
C PRO A 82 4.78 10.96 -11.22
N SER A 83 5.02 12.17 -11.69
CA SER A 83 4.40 13.40 -11.17
C SER A 83 2.86 13.40 -11.26
N ILE A 84 2.29 12.78 -12.29
CA ILE A 84 0.83 12.65 -12.43
C ILE A 84 0.28 11.76 -11.32
N THR A 85 0.93 10.61 -11.11
CA THR A 85 0.56 9.65 -10.05
C THR A 85 0.68 10.29 -8.67
N LEU A 86 1.79 10.96 -8.38
CA LEU A 86 2.01 11.64 -7.10
C LEU A 86 0.97 12.75 -6.86
N ARG A 87 0.69 13.57 -7.87
CA ARG A 87 -0.34 14.62 -7.77
C ARG A 87 -1.72 14.02 -7.50
N SER A 88 -2.01 12.88 -8.12
CA SER A 88 -3.26 12.16 -7.88
C SER A 88 -3.34 11.61 -6.45
N MET A 89 -2.28 11.02 -5.91
CA MET A 89 -2.20 10.55 -4.53
C MET A 89 -2.39 11.69 -3.52
N ARG A 90 -1.77 12.86 -3.78
CA ARG A 90 -1.96 14.06 -2.93
C ARG A 90 -3.41 14.54 -2.90
N LYS A 91 -4.14 14.45 -4.02
CA LYS A 91 -5.57 14.77 -4.05
C LYS A 91 -6.43 13.77 -3.28
N ILE A 92 -6.01 12.50 -3.23
CA ILE A 92 -6.69 11.46 -2.48
C ILE A 92 -6.57 11.72 -0.97
N ALA A 93 -5.47 12.28 -0.49
CA ALA A 93 -5.25 12.56 0.94
C ALA A 93 -6.43 13.34 1.56
N ARG A 94 -6.89 14.40 0.87
CA ARG A 94 -8.06 15.17 1.34
C ARG A 94 -9.34 14.32 1.41
N LYS A 95 -9.53 13.41 0.45
CA LYS A 95 -10.71 12.54 0.42
C LYS A 95 -10.66 11.49 1.52
N VAL A 96 -9.47 11.01 1.88
CA VAL A 96 -9.27 10.09 3.00
C VAL A 96 -9.59 10.80 4.31
N ALA A 97 -9.04 11.99 4.52
CA ALA A 97 -9.32 12.79 5.72
C ALA A 97 -10.83 13.08 5.86
N MET A 98 -11.50 13.44 4.76
CA MET A 98 -12.97 13.65 4.77
C MET A 98 -13.76 12.36 5.06
N TRP A 99 -13.29 11.21 4.59
CA TRP A 99 -13.96 9.93 4.84
C TRP A 99 -13.79 9.48 6.30
N LEU A 100 -12.63 9.72 6.88
CA LEU A 100 -12.36 9.38 8.28
C LEU A 100 -13.09 10.30 9.27
N GLY A 101 -13.43 11.53 8.86
CA GLY A 101 -14.10 12.50 9.75
C GLY A 101 -13.22 12.80 10.97
N ASP A 102 -13.79 12.59 12.17
CA ASP A 102 -13.10 12.80 13.45
C ASP A 102 -12.22 11.60 13.86
N TRP A 103 -12.33 10.47 13.16
CA TRP A 103 -11.48 9.32 13.44
C TRP A 103 -10.03 9.57 12.99
N GLN A 104 -9.09 9.45 13.90
CA GLN A 104 -7.66 9.61 13.62
C GLN A 104 -6.91 8.33 13.95
N PRO A 105 -6.01 7.87 13.08
CA PRO A 105 -5.16 6.72 13.38
C PRO A 105 -4.03 7.11 14.32
N ASP A 106 -3.60 6.20 15.18
CA ASP A 106 -2.36 6.31 15.96
C ASP A 106 -1.13 5.98 15.12
N ALA A 107 -1.30 5.19 14.07
CA ALA A 107 -0.25 4.82 13.11
C ALA A 107 -0.83 4.49 11.73
N ILE A 108 0.01 4.57 10.71
CA ILE A 108 -0.34 4.17 9.35
C ILE A 108 0.56 3.03 8.89
N VAL A 109 -0.02 1.87 8.56
CA VAL A 109 0.69 0.78 7.88
C VAL A 109 0.43 0.87 6.39
N CYS A 110 1.49 0.92 5.60
CA CYS A 110 1.44 1.04 4.15
C CYS A 110 2.06 -0.19 3.51
N HIS A 111 1.24 -1.08 2.96
CA HIS A 111 1.70 -2.20 2.15
C HIS A 111 1.94 -1.75 0.71
N THR A 112 3.11 -2.06 0.18
CA THR A 112 3.71 -1.55 -1.06
C THR A 112 4.15 -0.09 -0.93
N ILE A 113 5.32 0.22 -1.51
CA ILE A 113 5.86 1.58 -1.35
C ILE A 113 5.37 2.53 -2.44
N TRP A 114 5.41 2.10 -3.71
CA TRP A 114 5.02 2.96 -4.83
C TRP A 114 3.64 2.59 -5.39
N PRO A 115 2.77 3.57 -5.61
CA PRO A 115 2.84 4.99 -5.23
C PRO A 115 2.10 5.31 -3.92
N VAL A 116 1.58 4.34 -3.20
CA VAL A 116 0.65 4.54 -2.07
C VAL A 116 1.34 5.16 -0.85
N ALA A 117 2.64 4.95 -0.68
CA ALA A 117 3.41 5.55 0.41
C ALA A 117 3.48 7.09 0.33
N GLU A 118 3.32 7.70 -0.83
CA GLU A 118 3.14 9.16 -0.93
C GLU A 118 1.89 9.63 -0.19
N LEU A 119 0.81 8.84 -0.26
CA LEU A 119 -0.42 9.11 0.47
C LEU A 119 -0.21 8.91 1.98
N ALA A 120 0.41 7.79 2.36
CA ALA A 120 0.69 7.46 3.76
C ALA A 120 1.59 8.52 4.42
N SER A 121 2.73 8.85 3.80
CA SER A 121 3.66 9.88 4.28
C SER A 121 3.00 11.25 4.46
N ARG A 122 2.13 11.63 3.52
CA ARG A 122 1.42 12.91 3.60
C ARG A 122 0.42 12.96 4.75
N LEU A 123 -0.36 11.90 4.92
CA LEU A 123 -1.35 11.82 6.00
C LEU A 123 -0.68 11.66 7.37
N ALA A 124 0.39 10.87 7.46
CA ALA A 124 1.20 10.74 8.67
C ALA A 124 1.73 12.10 9.14
N LYS A 125 2.25 12.91 8.21
CA LYS A 125 2.68 14.27 8.51
C LYS A 125 1.51 15.18 8.92
N GLN A 126 0.35 15.06 8.30
CA GLN A 126 -0.83 15.87 8.62
C GLN A 126 -1.36 15.58 10.03
N TRP A 127 -1.35 14.32 10.45
CA TRP A 127 -1.87 13.88 11.75
C TRP A 127 -0.78 13.74 12.82
N ASN A 128 0.48 13.95 12.45
CA ASN A 128 1.65 13.80 13.34
C ASN A 128 1.72 12.38 13.95
N VAL A 129 1.54 11.36 13.12
CA VAL A 129 1.58 9.95 13.52
C VAL A 129 2.69 9.21 12.78
N PRO A 130 3.26 8.14 13.34
CA PRO A 130 4.23 7.30 12.64
C PRO A 130 3.58 6.57 11.47
N TRP A 131 4.39 6.24 10.46
CA TRP A 131 3.96 5.36 9.39
C TRP A 131 5.02 4.34 9.04
N LEU A 132 4.57 3.12 8.77
CA LEU A 132 5.40 1.98 8.43
C LEU A 132 5.20 1.64 6.96
N ALA A 133 6.30 1.38 6.24
CA ALA A 133 6.26 0.86 4.88
C ALA A 133 6.59 -0.62 4.90
N VAL A 134 5.68 -1.47 4.41
CA VAL A 134 5.90 -2.91 4.25
C VAL A 134 6.13 -3.20 2.77
N VAL A 135 7.31 -3.68 2.41
CA VAL A 135 7.70 -3.99 1.03
C VAL A 135 7.72 -5.50 0.79
N HIS A 136 7.11 -5.91 -0.34
CA HIS A 136 6.86 -7.31 -0.65
C HIS A 136 7.74 -7.87 -1.80
N GLY A 137 8.64 -7.08 -2.36
CA GLY A 137 9.55 -7.47 -3.42
C GLY A 137 9.42 -6.54 -4.63
N HIS A 138 8.63 -6.91 -5.61
CA HIS A 138 8.54 -6.21 -6.90
C HIS A 138 8.28 -4.68 -6.81
N ASP A 139 7.60 -4.24 -5.78
CA ASP A 139 7.32 -2.82 -5.52
C ASP A 139 8.56 -2.05 -5.05
N PHE A 140 9.55 -2.73 -4.48
CA PHE A 140 10.77 -2.15 -3.96
C PHE A 140 11.97 -2.46 -4.87
N ASP A 141 12.36 -3.73 -5.05
CA ASP A 141 13.54 -4.11 -5.83
C ASP A 141 13.44 -3.72 -7.31
N VAL A 142 12.37 -4.13 -8.00
CA VAL A 142 12.13 -3.76 -9.40
C VAL A 142 11.77 -2.28 -9.53
N GLY A 143 11.06 -1.74 -8.54
CA GLY A 143 10.74 -0.31 -8.48
C GLY A 143 11.98 0.58 -8.41
N LEU A 144 13.03 0.16 -7.72
CA LEU A 144 14.31 0.85 -7.63
C LEU A 144 15.12 0.81 -8.93
N LEU A 145 14.92 -0.21 -9.77
CA LEU A 145 15.55 -0.30 -11.09
C LEU A 145 14.93 0.64 -12.13
N ASN A 146 13.72 1.13 -11.87
CA ASN A 146 13.04 2.05 -12.78
C ASN A 146 13.53 3.49 -12.53
N PRO A 147 14.24 4.12 -13.49
CA PRO A 147 14.81 5.46 -13.32
C PRO A 147 13.76 6.55 -13.06
N ASN A 148 12.50 6.32 -13.49
CA ASN A 148 11.42 7.27 -13.26
C ASN A 148 10.87 7.26 -11.82
N THR A 149 11.06 6.17 -11.07
CA THR A 149 10.47 5.99 -9.74
C THR A 149 11.49 5.78 -8.63
N SER A 150 12.73 5.36 -8.94
CA SER A 150 13.76 5.00 -7.96
C SER A 150 13.99 6.07 -6.89
N ASN A 151 14.21 7.32 -7.29
CA ASN A 151 14.43 8.43 -6.36
C ASN A 151 13.22 8.67 -5.44
N GLN A 152 12.00 8.48 -5.98
CA GLN A 152 10.77 8.64 -5.18
C GLN A 152 10.64 7.50 -4.16
N ILE A 153 10.93 6.28 -4.58
CA ILE A 153 10.90 5.10 -3.72
C ILE A 153 11.90 5.23 -2.59
N LEU A 154 13.14 5.62 -2.88
CA LEU A 154 14.16 5.85 -1.86
C LEU A 154 13.76 6.96 -0.87
N ARG A 155 13.27 8.08 -1.37
CA ARG A 155 12.77 9.18 -0.53
C ARG A 155 11.66 8.71 0.41
N LEU A 156 10.74 7.88 -0.09
CA LEU A 156 9.65 7.35 0.71
C LEU A 156 10.15 6.31 1.72
N ALA A 157 11.05 5.41 1.32
CA ALA A 157 11.64 4.41 2.22
C ALA A 157 12.39 5.08 3.38
N LYS A 158 13.25 6.05 3.09
CA LYS A 158 13.99 6.82 4.11
C LYS A 158 13.10 7.72 4.97
N GLY A 159 11.93 8.10 4.48
CA GLY A 159 10.96 8.93 5.20
C GLY A 159 9.95 8.16 6.04
N ALA A 160 9.92 6.84 5.98
CA ALA A 160 9.08 6.00 6.85
C ALA A 160 9.65 5.97 8.27
N SER A 161 8.80 5.84 9.29
CA SER A 161 9.24 5.59 10.65
C SER A 161 9.93 4.24 10.77
N GLN A 162 9.47 3.26 9.96
CA GLN A 162 10.06 1.94 9.81
C GLN A 162 9.82 1.42 8.40
N LEU A 163 10.86 0.90 7.75
CA LEU A 163 10.76 0.08 6.55
C LEU A 163 10.79 -1.39 6.96
N VAL A 164 9.71 -2.09 6.69
CA VAL A 164 9.57 -3.52 7.00
C VAL A 164 9.75 -4.32 5.72
N THR A 165 10.71 -5.21 5.71
CA THR A 165 11.00 -6.11 4.60
C THR A 165 10.52 -7.53 4.90
N VAL A 166 10.00 -8.24 3.89
CA VAL A 166 9.49 -9.61 4.06
C VAL A 166 10.54 -10.68 3.74
N SER A 167 11.75 -10.28 3.45
CA SER A 167 12.87 -11.21 3.19
C SER A 167 14.22 -10.53 3.43
N GLN A 168 15.23 -11.35 3.79
CA GLN A 168 16.60 -10.88 3.99
C GLN A 168 17.14 -10.16 2.74
N ARG A 169 16.85 -10.67 1.54
CA ARG A 169 17.27 -10.03 0.29
C ARG A 169 16.76 -8.59 0.14
N LEU A 170 15.54 -8.31 0.57
CA LEU A 170 15.00 -6.95 0.53
C LEU A 170 15.63 -6.05 1.58
N ASP A 171 15.97 -6.63 2.72
CA ASP A 171 16.67 -5.96 3.80
C ASP A 171 18.08 -5.55 3.39
N ASP A 172 18.83 -6.48 2.77
CA ASP A 172 20.17 -6.21 2.21
C ASP A 172 20.12 -5.10 1.15
N ILE A 173 19.04 -5.05 0.35
CA ILE A 173 18.83 -3.95 -0.60
C ILE A 173 18.61 -2.63 0.16
N ALA A 174 17.79 -2.63 1.21
CA ALA A 174 17.53 -1.42 2.00
C ALA A 174 18.82 -0.91 2.64
N GLU A 175 19.64 -1.79 3.22
CA GLU A 175 20.95 -1.47 3.77
C GLU A 175 21.87 -0.88 2.70
N SER A 176 21.98 -1.52 1.52
CA SER A 176 22.80 -1.03 0.40
C SER A 176 22.38 0.33 -0.12
N LYS A 177 21.16 0.78 0.17
CA LYS A 177 20.59 2.08 -0.18
C LYS A 177 20.57 3.07 0.97
N GLU A 178 21.25 2.73 2.08
CA GLU A 178 21.36 3.58 3.27
C GLU A 178 19.99 3.99 3.83
N VAL A 179 19.08 3.03 3.90
CA VAL A 179 17.80 3.20 4.63
C VAL A 179 18.05 2.77 6.06
N GLU A 180 18.20 3.72 6.97
CA GLU A 180 18.66 3.44 8.35
C GLU A 180 17.63 2.69 9.21
N ASN A 181 16.34 2.91 8.95
CA ASN A 181 15.23 2.40 9.76
C ASN A 181 14.55 1.20 9.07
N HIS A 182 15.31 0.18 8.73
CA HIS A 182 14.79 -1.05 8.12
C HIS A 182 14.84 -2.25 9.08
N GLY A 183 14.06 -3.28 8.78
CA GLY A 183 14.10 -4.54 9.51
C GLY A 183 13.26 -5.61 8.84
N VAL A 184 13.68 -6.86 9.01
CA VAL A 184 13.03 -8.04 8.44
C VAL A 184 11.94 -8.55 9.37
N ILE A 185 10.72 -8.71 8.86
CA ILE A 185 9.75 -9.62 9.49
C ILE A 185 9.98 -11.02 8.93
N ARG A 186 10.44 -11.93 9.77
CA ARG A 186 10.47 -13.36 9.47
C ARG A 186 9.09 -13.92 9.78
N CYS A 187 8.20 -13.90 8.79
CA CYS A 187 6.93 -14.62 8.88
C CYS A 187 7.21 -16.09 8.58
N HIS A 188 7.32 -16.92 9.62
CA HIS A 188 7.19 -18.36 9.44
C HIS A 188 5.71 -18.63 9.23
N THR A 189 5.27 -18.81 7.98
CA THR A 189 4.06 -19.55 7.72
C THR A 189 4.31 -20.96 8.25
N ALA A 190 3.67 -21.30 9.36
CA ALA A 190 3.58 -22.70 9.75
C ALA A 190 2.86 -23.41 8.60
N VAL A 191 3.59 -24.22 7.84
CA VAL A 191 2.98 -25.24 7.01
C VAL A 191 2.47 -26.24 8.02
N GLU A 192 1.17 -26.30 8.22
CA GLU A 192 0.55 -27.43 8.91
C GLU A 192 0.82 -28.63 8.01
N ASP A 193 1.76 -29.50 8.42
CA ASP A 193 1.96 -30.78 7.79
C ASP A 193 0.68 -31.60 8.08
N GLU A 194 -0.10 -31.90 7.01
CA GLU A 194 -1.18 -32.88 7.01
C GLU A 194 -0.62 -34.30 7.14
#